data_d7db8be9b1d2b9f2fb5099abed843684
#
_entry.id   d7db8be9b1d2b9f2fb5099abed843684
#
_cell.length_a   1.000
_cell.length_b   1.000
_cell.length_c   1.000
_cell.angle_alpha   90.00
_cell.angle_beta   90.00
_cell.angle_gamma   90.00
#
_symmetry.space_group_name_H-M   'P 1'
#
loop_
_entity.id
_entity.type
_entity.pdbx_description
1 polymer ?
#
loop_
_entity_poly.entity_id
_entity_poly.type
_entity_poly.pdbx_seq_one_letter_code
_entity_poly.pdbx_strand_id
1 'polypeptide(L)'
;MNAKDYFNNTASTWDKKFLTPRLFSFLEKLVPQFGLKTGQNVLDVGTGTGVLIPHLVKELGPEGSVTAIDFSENMVQECQTKHSHLQNVTVKLGNIEEEQFPEETFDAVICFGVFPHLQNKQKALQNIHFTLKQEGKLVIAHALSSEELKHHHQKVSTQVAHDMIPKMAGMKKLLKLTGFTEISIKDEPGCYLCVASKFIRV
;
A
#
# COMPACT_ATOMS: atom_id res chain seq x y z
N MET A 1 -18.53 15.58 -2.02
CA MET A 1 -17.27 15.10 -2.62
C MET A 1 -16.74 14.01 -1.71
N ASN A 2 -16.55 12.81 -2.22
CA ASN A 2 -16.05 11.66 -1.46
C ASN A 2 -14.52 11.51 -1.63
N ALA A 3 -13.90 10.50 -1.00
CA ALA A 3 -12.45 10.28 -1.09
C ALA A 3 -12.00 10.04 -2.54
N LYS A 4 -12.76 9.29 -3.35
CA LYS A 4 -12.45 9.04 -4.76
C LYS A 4 -12.39 10.32 -5.58
N ASP A 5 -13.36 11.22 -5.37
CA ASP A 5 -13.38 12.53 -6.04
C ASP A 5 -12.13 13.37 -5.65
N TYR A 6 -11.74 13.32 -4.39
CA TYR A 6 -10.53 14.03 -3.92
C TYR A 6 -9.28 13.53 -4.65
N PHE A 7 -9.06 12.22 -4.74
CA PHE A 7 -7.90 11.64 -5.41
C PHE A 7 -7.94 11.87 -6.92
N ASN A 8 -9.11 11.71 -7.57
CA ASN A 8 -9.27 12.04 -8.98
C ASN A 8 -8.91 13.51 -9.29
N ASN A 9 -9.38 14.44 -8.48
CA ASN A 9 -9.15 15.87 -8.72
C ASN A 9 -7.71 16.32 -8.43
N THR A 10 -6.96 15.56 -7.64
CA THR A 10 -5.58 15.92 -7.27
C THR A 10 -4.52 15.18 -8.04
N ALA A 11 -4.87 14.14 -8.81
CA ALA A 11 -3.93 13.25 -9.50
C ALA A 11 -2.88 14.00 -10.34
N SER A 12 -3.30 14.94 -11.21
CA SER A 12 -2.39 15.70 -12.09
C SER A 12 -1.38 16.61 -11.38
N THR A 13 -1.66 16.94 -10.11
CA THR A 13 -0.79 17.78 -9.29
C THR A 13 -0.14 17.03 -8.13
N TRP A 14 -0.46 15.74 -7.98
CA TRP A 14 -0.05 14.91 -6.86
C TRP A 14 1.45 14.88 -6.67
N ASP A 15 2.18 14.57 -7.73
CA ASP A 15 3.63 14.48 -7.69
C ASP A 15 4.29 15.77 -7.25
N LYS A 16 3.87 16.88 -7.84
CA LYS A 16 4.40 18.21 -7.50
C LYS A 16 4.23 18.55 -6.02
N LYS A 17 3.14 18.06 -5.39
CA LYS A 17 2.83 18.33 -3.98
C LYS A 17 3.53 17.39 -3.02
N PHE A 18 3.62 16.10 -3.37
CA PHE A 18 3.98 15.05 -2.42
C PHE A 18 5.27 14.32 -2.72
N LEU A 19 5.73 14.26 -3.99
CA LEU A 19 6.97 13.60 -4.35
C LEU A 19 8.18 14.52 -4.12
N THR A 20 8.67 14.53 -2.91
CA THR A 20 9.81 15.36 -2.50
C THR A 20 11.10 14.54 -2.45
N PRO A 21 12.30 15.17 -2.57
CA PRO A 21 13.58 14.48 -2.35
C PRO A 21 13.65 13.74 -1.00
N ARG A 22 13.01 14.30 0.03
CA ARG A 22 12.91 13.65 1.35
C ARG A 22 12.13 12.33 1.28
N LEU A 23 11.02 12.29 0.53
CA LEU A 23 10.23 11.07 0.36
C LEU A 23 11.04 10.00 -0.39
N PHE A 24 11.74 10.35 -1.46
CA PHE A 24 12.59 9.40 -2.19
C PHE A 24 13.68 8.82 -1.30
N SER A 25 14.42 9.65 -0.57
CA SER A 25 15.44 9.18 0.39
C SER A 25 14.84 8.31 1.51
N PHE A 26 13.60 8.58 1.92
CA PHE A 26 12.89 7.75 2.87
C PHE A 26 12.55 6.37 2.27
N LEU A 27 12.02 6.32 1.05
CA LEU A 27 11.66 5.08 0.36
C LEU A 27 12.88 4.19 0.07
N GLU A 28 14.03 4.77 -0.29
CA GLU A 28 15.28 4.03 -0.46
C GLU A 28 15.69 3.26 0.81
N LYS A 29 15.37 3.80 2.00
CA LYS A 29 15.66 3.16 3.29
C LYS A 29 14.54 2.25 3.77
N LEU A 30 13.31 2.53 3.37
CA LEU A 30 12.12 1.81 3.84
C LEU A 30 11.91 0.50 3.06
N VAL A 31 11.98 0.56 1.73
CA VAL A 31 11.61 -0.59 0.87
C VAL A 31 12.45 -1.84 1.15
N PRO A 32 13.76 -1.77 1.41
CA PRO A 32 14.54 -2.94 1.84
C PRO A 32 14.03 -3.61 3.12
N GLN A 33 13.32 -2.86 4.00
CA GLN A 33 12.74 -3.41 5.23
C GLN A 33 11.47 -4.22 5.00
N PHE A 34 10.89 -4.19 3.80
CA PHE A 34 9.73 -5.03 3.43
C PHE A 34 10.12 -6.51 3.34
N GLY A 35 11.42 -6.80 3.19
CA GLY A 35 11.95 -8.16 3.11
C GLY A 35 11.47 -8.89 1.86
N LEU A 36 11.35 -8.17 0.74
CA LEU A 36 11.05 -8.72 -0.57
C LEU A 36 12.24 -9.51 -1.11
N LYS A 37 11.97 -10.42 -2.02
CA LYS A 37 12.98 -11.26 -2.69
C LYS A 37 12.88 -11.13 -4.20
N THR A 38 13.99 -11.24 -4.89
CA THR A 38 14.03 -11.31 -6.36
C THR A 38 13.09 -12.41 -6.87
N GLY A 39 12.37 -12.11 -7.95
CA GLY A 39 11.46 -13.06 -8.61
C GLY A 39 10.05 -13.11 -7.98
N GLN A 40 9.76 -12.36 -6.92
CA GLN A 40 8.44 -12.36 -6.30
C GLN A 40 7.40 -11.59 -7.11
N ASN A 41 6.13 -12.01 -6.98
CA ASN A 41 4.96 -11.29 -7.49
C ASN A 41 4.37 -10.44 -6.38
N VAL A 42 4.28 -9.13 -6.59
CA VAL A 42 3.84 -8.16 -5.58
C VAL A 42 2.59 -7.42 -6.04
N LEU A 43 1.63 -7.24 -5.13
CA LEU A 43 0.49 -6.34 -5.30
C LEU A 43 0.76 -5.03 -4.56
N ASP A 44 0.75 -3.91 -5.29
CA ASP A 44 0.80 -2.55 -4.74
C ASP A 44 -0.61 -1.97 -4.70
N VAL A 45 -1.17 -1.83 -3.51
CA VAL A 45 -2.56 -1.37 -3.27
C VAL A 45 -2.57 0.12 -2.99
N GLY A 46 -3.39 0.86 -3.73
CA GLY A 46 -3.43 2.31 -3.65
C GLY A 46 -2.14 2.95 -4.18
N THR A 47 -1.70 2.47 -5.35
CA THR A 47 -0.43 2.86 -5.96
C THR A 47 -0.31 4.36 -6.23
N GLY A 48 -1.45 5.08 -6.29
CA GLY A 48 -1.50 6.47 -6.67
C GLY A 48 -0.87 6.68 -8.04
N THR A 49 0.05 7.64 -8.13
CA THR A 49 0.81 7.90 -9.35
C THR A 49 2.05 7.00 -9.52
N GLY A 50 2.20 5.96 -8.68
CA GLY A 50 3.23 4.93 -8.82
C GLY A 50 4.58 5.23 -8.18
N VAL A 51 4.62 6.04 -7.10
CA VAL A 51 5.89 6.41 -6.45
C VAL A 51 6.70 5.21 -5.95
N LEU A 52 6.04 4.13 -5.56
CA LEU A 52 6.69 2.95 -5.02
C LEU A 52 7.23 2.01 -6.11
N ILE A 53 6.63 2.01 -7.29
CA ILE A 53 6.93 1.08 -8.38
C ILE A 53 8.43 0.97 -8.73
N PRO A 54 9.18 2.06 -8.93
CA PRO A 54 10.61 1.95 -9.26
C PRO A 54 11.42 1.24 -8.17
N HIS A 55 11.07 1.45 -6.91
CA HIS A 55 11.73 0.80 -5.78
C HIS A 55 11.39 -0.70 -5.72
N LEU A 56 10.12 -1.06 -5.94
CA LEU A 56 9.69 -2.46 -5.99
C LEU A 56 10.37 -3.21 -7.14
N VAL A 57 10.36 -2.65 -8.36
CA VAL A 57 11.01 -3.27 -9.52
C VAL A 57 12.50 -3.50 -9.27
N LYS A 58 13.18 -2.57 -8.61
CA LYS A 58 14.60 -2.71 -8.23
C LYS A 58 14.83 -3.90 -7.29
N GLU A 59 13.98 -4.06 -6.25
CA GLU A 59 14.12 -5.16 -5.29
C GLU A 59 13.76 -6.52 -5.90
N LEU A 60 12.73 -6.55 -6.77
CA LEU A 60 12.22 -7.77 -7.37
C LEU A 60 13.06 -8.28 -8.53
N GLY A 61 13.84 -7.41 -9.16
CA GLY A 61 14.61 -7.76 -10.36
C GLY A 61 13.74 -8.08 -11.58
N PRO A 62 14.36 -8.53 -12.69
CA PRO A 62 13.65 -8.72 -13.95
C PRO A 62 12.64 -9.88 -13.94
N GLU A 63 12.85 -10.89 -13.08
CA GLU A 63 11.98 -12.08 -12.96
C GLU A 63 10.76 -11.83 -12.05
N GLY A 64 10.77 -10.76 -11.27
CA GLY A 64 9.64 -10.39 -10.43
C GLY A 64 8.62 -9.51 -11.15
N SER A 65 7.42 -9.42 -10.60
CA SER A 65 6.35 -8.60 -11.19
C SER A 65 5.64 -7.75 -10.15
N VAL A 66 5.10 -6.60 -10.60
CA VAL A 66 4.25 -5.72 -9.81
C VAL A 66 2.89 -5.61 -10.47
N THR A 67 1.84 -5.97 -9.74
CA THR A 67 0.48 -5.56 -10.06
C THR A 67 0.14 -4.37 -9.17
N ALA A 68 -0.15 -3.22 -9.78
CA ALA A 68 -0.44 -1.98 -9.07
C ALA A 68 -1.92 -1.62 -9.28
N ILE A 69 -2.64 -1.37 -8.20
CA ILE A 69 -4.06 -0.97 -8.27
C ILE A 69 -4.30 0.34 -7.55
N ASP A 70 -5.22 1.12 -8.10
CA ASP A 70 -5.81 2.28 -7.43
C ASP A 70 -7.29 2.39 -7.78
N PHE A 71 -8.11 2.91 -6.86
CA PHE A 71 -9.55 3.07 -7.07
C PHE A 71 -9.89 4.37 -7.82
N SER A 72 -8.91 5.28 -7.98
CA SER A 72 -9.01 6.53 -8.72
C SER A 72 -8.57 6.33 -10.17
N GLU A 73 -9.46 6.58 -11.11
CA GLU A 73 -9.17 6.47 -12.54
C GLU A 73 -8.01 7.39 -12.96
N ASN A 74 -8.00 8.62 -12.43
CA ASN A 74 -6.98 9.60 -12.79
C ASN A 74 -5.60 9.25 -12.20
N MET A 75 -5.55 8.66 -11.00
CA MET A 75 -4.29 8.12 -10.45
C MET A 75 -3.75 6.99 -11.32
N VAL A 76 -4.62 6.06 -11.72
CA VAL A 76 -4.26 4.95 -12.62
C VAL A 76 -3.70 5.48 -13.95
N GLN A 77 -4.35 6.46 -14.56
CA GLN A 77 -3.90 7.04 -15.82
C GLN A 77 -2.51 7.68 -15.71
N GLU A 78 -2.28 8.47 -14.66
CA GLU A 78 -0.96 9.06 -14.38
C GLU A 78 0.11 7.98 -14.15
N CYS A 79 -0.22 6.95 -13.37
CA CYS A 79 0.67 5.82 -13.09
C CYS A 79 1.02 5.05 -14.36
N GLN A 80 0.02 4.70 -15.18
CA GLN A 80 0.23 4.02 -16.47
C GLN A 80 1.13 4.81 -17.39
N THR A 81 0.88 6.12 -17.52
CA THR A 81 1.69 7.01 -18.38
C THR A 81 3.16 7.00 -17.95
N LYS A 82 3.45 7.08 -16.65
CA LYS A 82 4.81 7.12 -16.12
C LYS A 82 5.58 5.82 -16.27
N HIS A 83 4.88 4.69 -16.07
CA HIS A 83 5.49 3.38 -15.94
C HIS A 83 5.25 2.46 -17.14
N SER A 84 4.72 3.00 -18.26
CA SER A 84 4.46 2.26 -19.52
C SER A 84 5.67 1.53 -20.11
N HIS A 85 6.88 1.98 -19.77
CA HIS A 85 8.13 1.38 -20.23
C HIS A 85 8.55 0.12 -19.42
N LEU A 86 7.90 -0.18 -18.30
CA LEU A 86 8.22 -1.32 -17.43
C LEU A 86 7.36 -2.51 -17.82
N GLN A 87 7.98 -3.54 -18.42
CA GLN A 87 7.26 -4.71 -18.95
C GLN A 87 6.74 -5.66 -17.86
N ASN A 88 7.35 -5.64 -16.68
CA ASN A 88 6.97 -6.45 -15.53
C ASN A 88 6.06 -5.72 -14.53
N VAL A 89 5.43 -4.62 -14.97
CA VAL A 89 4.48 -3.84 -14.18
C VAL A 89 3.12 -3.79 -14.88
N THR A 90 2.07 -4.17 -14.17
CA THR A 90 0.69 -4.06 -14.63
C THR A 90 -0.06 -3.10 -13.74
N VAL A 91 -0.56 -1.98 -14.30
CA VAL A 91 -1.34 -0.97 -13.58
C VAL A 91 -2.80 -1.04 -14.00
N LYS A 92 -3.72 -1.18 -13.05
CA LYS A 92 -5.15 -1.27 -13.33
C LYS A 92 -6.02 -0.57 -12.29
N LEU A 93 -7.20 -0.16 -12.72
CA LEU A 93 -8.26 0.31 -11.82
C LEU A 93 -8.71 -0.85 -10.94
N GLY A 94 -8.77 -0.64 -9.62
CA GLY A 94 -9.24 -1.66 -8.69
C GLY A 94 -9.34 -1.12 -7.26
N ASN A 95 -10.33 -1.65 -6.53
CA ASN A 95 -10.53 -1.39 -5.11
C ASN A 95 -10.33 -2.69 -4.35
N ILE A 96 -9.34 -2.76 -3.49
CA ILE A 96 -9.00 -3.97 -2.72
C ILE A 96 -10.14 -4.45 -1.82
N GLU A 97 -11.07 -3.58 -1.46
CA GLU A 97 -12.25 -3.94 -0.66
C GLU A 97 -13.29 -4.73 -1.49
N GLU A 98 -13.25 -4.60 -2.82
CA GLU A 98 -14.21 -5.19 -3.76
C GLU A 98 -13.54 -6.17 -4.73
N GLU A 99 -12.26 -5.93 -5.08
CA GLU A 99 -11.49 -6.73 -6.03
C GLU A 99 -11.27 -8.14 -5.50
N GLN A 100 -11.51 -9.12 -6.37
CA GLN A 100 -11.22 -10.52 -6.09
C GLN A 100 -10.09 -10.99 -7.01
N PHE A 101 -8.88 -11.00 -6.48
CA PHE A 101 -7.77 -11.69 -7.12
C PHE A 101 -7.89 -13.20 -6.86
N PRO A 102 -7.30 -14.05 -7.71
CA PRO A 102 -7.22 -15.48 -7.43
C PRO A 102 -6.50 -15.73 -6.08
N GLU A 103 -6.86 -16.85 -5.44
CA GLU A 103 -6.20 -17.29 -4.21
C GLU A 103 -4.70 -17.53 -4.46
N GLU A 104 -3.87 -17.24 -3.47
CA GLU A 104 -2.43 -17.53 -3.47
C GLU A 104 -1.65 -17.02 -4.70
N THR A 105 -1.98 -15.80 -5.13
CA THR A 105 -1.37 -15.17 -6.31
C THR A 105 -0.10 -14.41 -5.97
N PHE A 106 -0.07 -13.68 -4.84
CA PHE A 106 1.01 -12.75 -4.53
C PHE A 106 1.89 -13.24 -3.38
N ASP A 107 3.19 -13.04 -3.54
CA ASP A 107 4.19 -13.29 -2.48
C ASP A 107 4.16 -12.18 -1.42
N ALA A 108 3.82 -10.95 -1.83
CA ALA A 108 3.62 -9.83 -0.91
C ALA A 108 2.53 -8.88 -1.41
N VAL A 109 1.84 -8.24 -0.47
CA VAL A 109 0.90 -7.14 -0.72
C VAL A 109 1.38 -5.93 0.06
N ILE A 110 1.54 -4.80 -0.62
CA ILE A 110 2.04 -3.54 -0.07
C ILE A 110 0.91 -2.51 -0.06
N CYS A 111 0.71 -1.87 1.08
CA CYS A 111 -0.20 -0.74 1.28
C CYS A 111 0.62 0.47 1.74
N PHE A 112 1.20 1.22 0.82
CA PHE A 112 1.96 2.43 1.15
C PHE A 112 1.08 3.67 1.02
N GLY A 113 0.84 4.36 2.12
CA GLY A 113 0.05 5.60 2.15
C GLY A 113 -1.47 5.43 1.98
N VAL A 114 -1.98 4.23 1.72
CA VAL A 114 -3.39 3.97 1.37
C VAL A 114 -4.23 3.47 2.55
N PHE A 115 -3.66 2.71 3.48
CA PHE A 115 -4.40 1.98 4.51
C PHE A 115 -5.36 2.86 5.35
N PRO A 116 -5.05 4.11 5.72
CA PRO A 116 -5.96 5.00 6.40
C PRO A 116 -7.27 5.23 5.63
N HIS A 117 -7.18 5.29 4.30
CA HIS A 117 -8.28 5.64 3.39
C HIS A 117 -9.23 4.47 3.09
N LEU A 118 -8.87 3.24 3.46
CA LEU A 118 -9.74 2.07 3.32
C LEU A 118 -10.97 2.25 4.23
N GLN A 119 -12.17 2.15 3.64
CA GLN A 119 -13.43 2.34 4.37
C GLN A 119 -13.77 1.09 5.20
N ASN A 120 -13.57 -0.10 4.63
CA ASN A 120 -13.73 -1.38 5.31
C ASN A 120 -12.40 -2.11 5.42
N LYS A 121 -11.57 -1.69 6.39
CA LYS A 121 -10.24 -2.26 6.63
C LYS A 121 -10.26 -3.77 6.87
N GLN A 122 -11.33 -4.28 7.52
CA GLN A 122 -11.46 -5.72 7.75
C GLN A 122 -11.67 -6.47 6.43
N LYS A 123 -12.56 -5.98 5.56
CA LYS A 123 -12.81 -6.59 4.25
C LYS A 123 -11.56 -6.54 3.35
N ALA A 124 -10.87 -5.40 3.32
CA ALA A 124 -9.61 -5.27 2.59
C ALA A 124 -8.57 -6.30 3.07
N LEU A 125 -8.38 -6.43 4.39
CA LEU A 125 -7.44 -7.41 4.95
C LEU A 125 -7.83 -8.86 4.67
N GLN A 126 -9.14 -9.18 4.64
CA GLN A 126 -9.62 -10.51 4.24
C GLN A 126 -9.29 -10.81 2.77
N ASN A 127 -9.53 -9.86 1.87
CA ASN A 127 -9.20 -10.00 0.45
C ASN A 127 -7.69 -10.11 0.24
N ILE A 128 -6.89 -9.31 0.96
CA ILE A 128 -5.43 -9.38 0.95
C ILE A 128 -4.95 -10.74 1.45
N HIS A 129 -5.50 -11.24 2.57
CA HIS A 129 -5.14 -12.54 3.12
C HIS A 129 -5.47 -13.67 2.14
N PHE A 130 -6.62 -13.61 1.46
CA PHE A 130 -7.03 -14.60 0.47
C PHE A 130 -6.04 -14.65 -0.72
N THR A 131 -5.65 -13.49 -1.25
CA THR A 131 -4.79 -13.44 -2.44
C THR A 131 -3.29 -13.65 -2.17
N LEU A 132 -2.85 -13.57 -0.91
CA LEU A 132 -1.49 -13.89 -0.53
C LEU A 132 -1.24 -15.40 -0.58
N LYS A 133 -0.07 -15.80 -1.08
CA LYS A 133 0.45 -17.16 -0.96
C LYS A 133 0.67 -17.53 0.51
N GLN A 134 0.85 -18.83 0.79
CA GLN A 134 1.32 -19.29 2.12
C GLN A 134 2.66 -18.63 2.43
N GLU A 135 2.87 -18.20 3.66
CA GLU A 135 4.02 -17.40 4.12
C GLU A 135 4.14 -16.02 3.46
N GLY A 136 3.17 -15.66 2.61
CA GLY A 136 3.14 -14.35 1.96
C GLY A 136 3.00 -13.21 2.96
N LYS A 137 3.54 -12.04 2.63
CA LYS A 137 3.65 -10.89 3.52
C LYS A 137 2.68 -9.78 3.17
N LEU A 138 2.06 -9.23 4.20
CA LEU A 138 1.40 -7.93 4.14
C LEU A 138 2.34 -6.87 4.71
N VAL A 139 2.54 -5.79 3.96
CA VAL A 139 3.25 -4.59 4.42
C VAL A 139 2.30 -3.40 4.40
N ILE A 140 2.12 -2.74 5.54
CA ILE A 140 1.41 -1.46 5.63
C ILE A 140 2.43 -0.42 6.07
N ALA A 141 2.66 0.61 5.24
CA ALA A 141 3.69 1.60 5.52
C ALA A 141 3.24 3.03 5.21
N HIS A 142 3.86 3.99 5.88
CA HIS A 142 3.63 5.42 5.68
C HIS A 142 4.87 6.24 6.07
N ALA A 143 5.07 7.39 5.40
CA ALA A 143 6.16 8.33 5.70
C ALA A 143 5.86 9.27 6.89
N LEU A 144 4.86 8.95 7.69
CA LEU A 144 4.45 9.62 8.92
C LEU A 144 4.07 8.54 9.95
N SER A 145 4.25 8.81 11.24
CA SER A 145 3.67 7.99 12.31
C SER A 145 2.14 8.05 12.29
N SER A 146 1.47 7.14 12.99
CA SER A 146 0.01 7.14 13.08
C SER A 146 -0.54 8.44 13.68
N GLU A 147 0.16 9.06 14.63
CA GLU A 147 -0.23 10.32 15.26
C GLU A 147 0.01 11.51 14.32
N GLU A 148 1.18 11.59 13.67
CA GLU A 148 1.47 12.62 12.67
C GLU A 148 0.46 12.58 11.52
N LEU A 149 0.11 11.37 11.06
CA LEU A 149 -0.85 11.16 9.99
C LEU A 149 -2.24 11.65 10.36
N LYS A 150 -2.71 11.36 11.56
CA LYS A 150 -3.97 11.87 12.08
C LYS A 150 -4.01 13.41 12.06
N HIS A 151 -2.97 14.07 12.56
CA HIS A 151 -2.88 15.53 12.53
C HIS A 151 -2.79 16.09 11.11
N HIS A 152 -2.09 15.39 10.20
CA HIS A 152 -1.97 15.77 8.80
C HIS A 152 -3.34 15.74 8.11
N HIS A 153 -4.08 14.64 8.21
CA HIS A 153 -5.39 14.49 7.57
C HIS A 153 -6.40 15.53 8.04
N GLN A 154 -6.40 15.87 9.33
CA GLN A 154 -7.27 16.91 9.88
C GLN A 154 -7.03 18.30 9.25
N LYS A 155 -5.82 18.56 8.73
CA LYS A 155 -5.43 19.86 8.16
C LYS A 155 -5.57 19.91 6.63
N VAL A 156 -5.51 18.77 5.95
CA VAL A 156 -5.39 18.73 4.48
C VAL A 156 -6.76 18.85 3.80
N SER A 157 -7.75 18.09 4.26
CA SER A 157 -9.06 18.04 3.60
C SER A 157 -10.11 17.39 4.50
N THR A 158 -11.32 17.92 4.45
CA THR A 158 -12.49 17.36 5.15
C THR A 158 -12.83 15.94 4.68
N GLN A 159 -12.51 15.59 3.43
CA GLN A 159 -12.77 14.29 2.83
C GLN A 159 -11.94 13.15 3.45
N VAL A 160 -10.76 13.47 3.96
CA VAL A 160 -9.83 12.50 4.57
C VAL A 160 -9.58 12.79 6.06
N ALA A 161 -10.24 13.79 6.64
CA ALA A 161 -9.99 14.24 8.00
C ALA A 161 -10.19 13.17 9.09
N HIS A 162 -11.02 12.16 8.81
CA HIS A 162 -11.30 11.03 9.70
C HIS A 162 -10.52 9.76 9.37
N ASP A 163 -9.74 9.77 8.29
CA ASP A 163 -8.97 8.62 7.85
C ASP A 163 -7.76 8.43 8.77
N MET A 164 -7.66 7.25 9.37
CA MET A 164 -6.62 6.97 10.35
C MET A 164 -6.13 5.52 10.32
N ILE A 165 -4.92 5.32 10.77
CA ILE A 165 -4.41 4.01 11.13
C ILE A 165 -4.94 3.67 12.54
N PRO A 166 -5.49 2.47 12.77
CA PRO A 166 -5.87 2.04 14.10
C PRO A 166 -4.68 2.09 15.07
N LYS A 167 -4.93 2.43 16.34
CA LYS A 167 -3.90 2.33 17.38
C LYS A 167 -3.29 0.92 17.40
N MET A 168 -2.03 0.78 17.80
CA MET A 168 -1.26 -0.47 17.74
C MET A 168 -2.03 -1.70 18.24
N ALA A 169 -2.71 -1.62 19.38
CA ALA A 169 -3.50 -2.74 19.91
C ALA A 169 -4.69 -3.10 19.00
N GLY A 170 -5.37 -2.10 18.46
CA GLY A 170 -6.47 -2.29 17.50
C GLY A 170 -5.99 -2.88 16.18
N MET A 171 -4.86 -2.42 15.65
CA MET A 171 -4.25 -2.97 14.43
C MET A 171 -3.86 -4.43 14.63
N LYS A 172 -3.17 -4.77 15.72
CA LYS A 172 -2.82 -6.17 16.04
C LYS A 172 -4.06 -7.06 16.16
N LYS A 173 -5.13 -6.56 16.82
CA LYS A 173 -6.40 -7.31 16.93
C LYS A 173 -7.02 -7.53 15.55
N LEU A 174 -7.09 -6.49 14.72
CA LEU A 174 -7.67 -6.55 13.38
C LEU A 174 -6.92 -7.54 12.48
N LEU A 175 -5.58 -7.48 12.46
CA LEU A 175 -4.73 -8.41 11.70
C LEU A 175 -4.94 -9.87 12.14
N LYS A 176 -4.95 -10.13 13.46
CA LYS A 176 -5.22 -11.49 13.97
C LYS A 176 -6.59 -12.00 13.59
N LEU A 177 -7.63 -11.16 13.66
CA LEU A 177 -9.00 -11.51 13.26
C LEU A 177 -9.12 -11.86 11.78
N THR A 178 -8.22 -11.33 10.95
CA THR A 178 -8.18 -11.58 9.50
C THR A 178 -7.15 -12.63 9.09
N GLY A 179 -6.58 -13.38 10.05
CA GLY A 179 -5.74 -14.54 9.80
C GLY A 179 -4.23 -14.28 9.76
N PHE A 180 -3.80 -13.03 9.99
CA PHE A 180 -2.37 -12.69 9.98
C PHE A 180 -1.67 -13.05 11.29
N THR A 181 -0.41 -13.45 11.16
CA THR A 181 0.52 -13.82 12.24
C THR A 181 1.84 -13.05 12.11
N GLU A 182 2.81 -13.30 13.00
CA GLU A 182 4.14 -12.68 12.99
C GLU A 182 4.08 -11.14 12.83
N ILE A 183 3.16 -10.50 13.56
CA ILE A 183 2.87 -9.09 13.41
C ILE A 183 3.94 -8.25 14.07
N SER A 184 4.70 -7.51 13.28
CA SER A 184 5.65 -6.48 13.72
C SER A 184 5.10 -5.10 13.37
N ILE A 185 5.11 -4.17 14.32
CA ILE A 185 4.67 -2.78 14.10
C ILE A 185 5.73 -1.85 14.68
N LYS A 186 6.24 -0.98 13.82
CA LYS A 186 7.06 0.17 14.13
C LYS A 186 6.24 1.44 13.85
N ASP A 187 6.02 2.27 14.88
CA ASP A 187 5.25 3.51 14.79
C ASP A 187 6.04 4.62 15.50
N GLU A 188 6.85 5.33 14.74
CA GLU A 188 7.82 6.32 15.22
C GLU A 188 7.68 7.62 14.40
N PRO A 189 8.10 8.79 14.92
CA PRO A 189 8.09 10.03 14.15
C PRO A 189 8.71 9.86 12.76
N GLY A 190 7.94 10.22 11.73
CA GLY A 190 8.34 10.10 10.32
C GLY A 190 8.24 8.69 9.73
N CYS A 191 7.76 7.68 10.45
CA CYS A 191 7.67 6.31 9.92
C CYS A 191 6.59 5.47 10.61
N TYR A 192 5.70 4.92 9.81
CA TYR A 192 4.87 3.77 10.20
C TYR A 192 5.22 2.59 9.32
N LEU A 193 5.54 1.45 9.93
CA LEU A 193 5.77 0.19 9.22
C LEU A 193 5.14 -0.96 10.00
N CYS A 194 4.19 -1.64 9.39
CA CYS A 194 3.60 -2.87 9.89
C CYS A 194 3.87 -3.99 8.88
N VAL A 195 4.46 -5.08 9.34
CA VAL A 195 4.67 -6.30 8.54
C VAL A 195 3.96 -7.44 9.26
N ALA A 196 3.22 -8.25 8.50
CA ALA A 196 2.54 -9.43 9.00
C ALA A 196 2.59 -10.54 7.95
N SER A 197 2.55 -11.81 8.38
CA SER A 197 2.61 -12.98 7.50
C SER A 197 1.26 -13.69 7.46
N LYS A 198 0.92 -14.27 6.29
CA LYS A 198 -0.14 -15.27 6.18
C LYS A 198 0.35 -16.57 6.83
N PHE A 199 -0.51 -17.20 7.66
CA PHE A 199 -0.17 -18.43 8.36
C PHE A 199 0.00 -19.63 7.41
N ILE A 200 0.94 -20.53 7.73
CA ILE A 200 1.06 -21.83 7.07
C ILE A 200 -0.09 -22.72 7.58
N ARG A 201 -0.92 -23.24 6.69
CA ARG A 201 -1.78 -24.38 7.02
C ARG A 201 -0.90 -25.63 7.05
N VAL A 202 -0.58 -26.09 8.27
CA VAL A 202 0.03 -27.42 8.49
C VAL A 202 -1.03 -28.51 8.26
#